data_a6faf5341ba8c32c4dd863f03dd413c1
#
_entry.id   a6faf5341ba8c32c4dd863f03dd413c1
#
_cell.length_a   1.000
_cell.length_b   1.000
_cell.length_c   1.000
_cell.angle_alpha   90.00
_cell.angle_beta   90.00
_cell.angle_gamma   90.00
#
_symmetry.space_group_name_H-M   'P 1'
#
loop_
_entity.id
_entity.type
_entity.pdbx_description
1 polymer ?
#
loop_
_entity_poly.entity_id
_entity_poly.type
_entity_poly.pdbx_seq_one_letter_code
_entity_poly.pdbx_strand_id
1 'polypeptide(L)'
;VDPIDGTSCVAGGRPNGIAAVGIALKGTMFNPGHSYYCEKMAVGSGLVAFAAATGIMPLDMPESVLVRFTGKRKPGITLRDLVHAIPYFAIQKGLLTVEKKGKKNIFSGKIIEIEGLEDLSVEHAFELADASAERSAAACAISLSKESVAKYLKSNIALLRQMAKDGYETKEALLARADAMQKWLDNPELVETDKDCSYAAVLEINCDDINEPILCAPNDPDDARLLSEVAGTKINEVFVGSCMTNIGHYRAAAEILKGQSHEVPVRLWMTPPTRMDRQELSDEGLFSILGKAGARIEIPGCSLCMGNQARVADNATVISTSTRNFPNRLGNGANVFLGSAELAAVTAKLGKLPTVDEYFENTKCLDGKESEIYSLLDFSK
;
A
#
# COMPACT_ATOMS: atom_id res chain seq x y z
N VAL A 1 -19.09 8.38 -7.56
CA VAL A 1 -19.15 9.63 -6.80
C VAL A 1 -18.42 9.42 -5.49
N ASP A 2 -17.39 10.17 -5.25
CA ASP A 2 -16.81 10.30 -3.91
C ASP A 2 -17.33 11.63 -3.34
N PRO A 3 -18.33 11.60 -2.44
CA PRO A 3 -18.99 12.82 -1.98
C PRO A 3 -18.07 13.70 -1.15
N ILE A 4 -17.09 13.13 -0.46
CA ILE A 4 -16.12 13.88 0.34
C ILE A 4 -14.82 13.07 0.47
N ASP A 5 -13.79 13.47 -0.25
CA ASP A 5 -12.42 13.05 0.00
C ASP A 5 -11.76 14.00 1.00
N GLY A 6 -10.95 13.49 1.92
CA GLY A 6 -10.40 14.28 3.02
C GLY A 6 -11.45 14.65 4.08
N THR A 7 -12.31 13.72 4.46
CA THR A 7 -13.37 13.90 5.45
C THR A 7 -12.91 14.52 6.77
N SER A 8 -11.72 14.19 7.24
CA SER A 8 -11.13 14.79 8.44
C SER A 8 -10.76 16.28 8.26
N CYS A 9 -10.41 16.68 7.04
CA CYS A 9 -10.19 18.10 6.72
C CYS A 9 -11.52 18.89 6.75
N VAL A 10 -12.57 18.32 6.16
CA VAL A 10 -13.91 18.95 6.15
C VAL A 10 -14.49 19.02 7.56
N ALA A 11 -14.45 17.93 8.32
CA ALA A 11 -14.94 17.88 9.69
C ALA A 11 -14.18 18.84 10.63
N GLY A 12 -12.91 19.07 10.38
CA GLY A 12 -12.06 19.98 11.15
C GLY A 12 -12.04 21.43 10.62
N GLY A 13 -12.83 21.75 9.59
CA GLY A 13 -12.81 23.07 8.95
C GLY A 13 -11.48 23.45 8.32
N ARG A 14 -10.67 22.44 7.94
CA ARG A 14 -9.35 22.63 7.33
C ARG A 14 -9.47 22.71 5.80
N PRO A 15 -8.57 23.45 5.11
CA PRO A 15 -8.48 23.36 3.67
C PRO A 15 -8.15 21.93 3.20
N ASN A 16 -8.39 21.64 1.92
CA ASN A 16 -8.09 20.36 1.26
C ASN A 16 -9.08 19.20 1.45
N GLY A 17 -10.32 19.49 1.87
CA GLY A 17 -11.45 18.57 1.67
C GLY A 17 -12.04 18.74 0.26
N ILE A 18 -12.27 17.65 -0.47
CA ILE A 18 -12.82 17.70 -1.83
C ILE A 18 -14.15 16.97 -1.89
N ALA A 19 -15.12 17.57 -2.60
CA ALA A 19 -16.26 16.84 -3.12
C ALA A 19 -16.09 16.67 -4.63
N ALA A 20 -16.03 15.42 -5.11
CA ALA A 20 -15.96 15.13 -6.54
C ALA A 20 -17.28 14.56 -7.02
N VAL A 21 -17.97 15.28 -7.91
CA VAL A 21 -19.15 14.81 -8.60
C VAL A 21 -18.87 14.80 -10.10
N GLY A 22 -18.79 13.60 -10.67
CA GLY A 22 -18.73 13.44 -12.12
C GLY A 22 -20.14 13.35 -12.71
N ILE A 23 -20.49 14.26 -13.61
CA ILE A 23 -21.72 14.25 -14.37
C ILE A 23 -21.36 14.02 -15.84
N ALA A 24 -21.90 12.95 -16.44
CA ALA A 24 -21.68 12.62 -17.85
C ALA A 24 -22.96 12.06 -18.47
N LEU A 25 -23.09 12.17 -19.77
CA LEU A 25 -24.15 11.46 -20.50
C LEU A 25 -24.01 9.96 -20.29
N LYS A 26 -25.12 9.23 -20.28
CA LYS A 26 -25.12 7.77 -20.12
C LYS A 26 -24.18 7.12 -21.15
N GLY A 27 -23.20 6.37 -20.68
CA GLY A 27 -22.25 5.66 -21.53
C GLY A 27 -20.99 6.45 -21.90
N THR A 28 -20.83 7.73 -21.45
CA THR A 28 -19.65 8.55 -21.76
C THR A 28 -18.69 8.68 -20.57
N MET A 29 -18.95 8.03 -19.45
CA MET A 29 -17.98 7.99 -18.36
C MET A 29 -16.77 7.14 -18.74
N PHE A 30 -15.59 7.63 -18.37
CA PHE A 30 -14.34 6.87 -18.54
C PHE A 30 -14.48 5.46 -17.97
N ASN A 31 -14.26 4.46 -18.83
CA ASN A 31 -14.16 3.07 -18.41
C ASN A 31 -12.69 2.73 -18.22
N PRO A 32 -12.20 2.50 -16.99
CA PRO A 32 -10.79 2.23 -16.74
C PRO A 32 -10.26 0.93 -17.37
N GLY A 33 -11.16 0.06 -17.92
CA GLY A 33 -10.79 -1.15 -18.67
C GLY A 33 -9.63 -1.93 -18.05
N HIS A 34 -8.50 -1.92 -18.71
CA HIS A 34 -7.24 -2.52 -18.26
C HIS A 34 -6.44 -1.55 -17.39
N SER A 35 -7.01 -1.07 -16.28
CA SER A 35 -6.27 -0.19 -15.36
C SER A 35 -5.33 -0.99 -14.47
N TYR A 36 -4.11 -0.51 -14.38
CA TYR A 36 -3.07 -0.95 -13.49
C TYR A 36 -2.53 0.26 -12.71
N TYR A 37 -1.48 0.09 -11.93
CA TYR A 37 -0.84 1.21 -11.25
C TYR A 37 -0.36 2.23 -12.29
N CYS A 38 -1.02 3.37 -12.34
CA CYS A 38 -0.70 4.46 -13.24
C CYS A 38 -0.50 5.74 -12.45
N GLU A 39 0.19 6.70 -13.03
CA GLU A 39 0.26 8.02 -12.45
C GLU A 39 -1.15 8.56 -12.26
N LYS A 40 -1.47 8.93 -11.03
CA LYS A 40 -2.72 9.60 -10.68
C LYS A 40 -2.39 11.01 -10.25
N MET A 41 -3.01 11.97 -10.89
CA MET A 41 -3.08 13.31 -10.34
C MET A 41 -4.43 13.42 -9.63
N ALA A 42 -4.43 13.31 -8.30
CA ALA A 42 -5.56 13.69 -7.48
C ALA A 42 -5.48 15.21 -7.27
N VAL A 43 -6.37 15.95 -7.90
CA VAL A 43 -6.39 17.39 -7.79
C VAL A 43 -7.28 17.80 -6.63
N GLY A 44 -6.68 18.32 -5.56
CA GLY A 44 -7.35 18.92 -4.43
C GLY A 44 -7.82 20.35 -4.68
N SER A 45 -8.59 20.90 -3.76
CA SER A 45 -9.15 22.25 -3.83
C SER A 45 -8.07 23.35 -3.92
N GLY A 46 -8.43 24.46 -4.52
CA GLY A 46 -7.65 25.70 -4.49
C GLY A 46 -6.28 25.62 -5.15
N LEU A 47 -5.24 25.31 -4.37
CA LEU A 47 -3.84 25.32 -4.85
C LEU A 47 -3.57 24.33 -5.97
N VAL A 48 -4.14 23.13 -5.93
CA VAL A 48 -3.91 22.10 -6.96
C VAL A 48 -4.70 22.42 -8.22
N ALA A 49 -5.92 22.97 -8.11
CA ALA A 49 -6.66 23.47 -9.26
C ALA A 49 -5.91 24.66 -9.91
N PHE A 50 -5.32 25.54 -9.11
CA PHE A 50 -4.47 26.63 -9.59
C PHE A 50 -3.22 26.08 -10.31
N ALA A 51 -2.53 25.10 -9.71
CA ALA A 51 -1.38 24.45 -10.32
C ALA A 51 -1.73 23.72 -11.62
N ALA A 52 -2.86 23.03 -11.69
CA ALA A 52 -3.34 22.37 -12.90
C ALA A 52 -3.68 23.37 -14.01
N ALA A 53 -4.20 24.54 -13.66
CA ALA A 53 -4.54 25.62 -14.62
C ALA A 53 -3.33 26.44 -15.08
N THR A 54 -2.35 26.65 -14.21
CA THR A 54 -1.23 27.60 -14.45
C THR A 54 0.12 26.92 -14.63
N GLY A 55 0.25 25.64 -14.25
CA GLY A 55 1.55 24.94 -14.19
C GLY A 55 2.45 25.38 -13.03
N ILE A 56 1.95 26.22 -12.12
CA ILE A 56 2.71 26.79 -11.01
C ILE A 56 2.00 26.51 -9.71
N MET A 57 2.71 26.00 -8.71
CA MET A 57 2.18 25.80 -7.36
C MET A 57 3.07 26.52 -6.33
N PRO A 58 2.59 27.60 -5.70
CA PRO A 58 3.32 28.23 -4.61
C PRO A 58 3.27 27.33 -3.37
N LEU A 59 4.44 26.97 -2.86
CA LEU A 59 4.62 26.13 -1.66
C LEU A 59 5.66 26.79 -0.77
N ASP A 60 5.41 26.75 0.55
CA ASP A 60 6.50 26.80 1.50
C ASP A 60 7.22 25.45 1.47
N MET A 61 8.53 25.44 1.19
CA MET A 61 9.30 24.20 1.11
C MET A 61 9.30 23.49 2.47
N PRO A 62 8.72 22.29 2.56
CA PRO A 62 8.78 21.51 3.80
C PRO A 62 10.22 21.06 4.08
N GLU A 63 10.57 20.96 5.37
CA GLU A 63 11.78 20.24 5.75
C GLU A 63 11.64 18.75 5.42
N SER A 64 12.78 18.06 5.27
CA SER A 64 12.82 16.63 5.06
C SER A 64 13.20 15.86 6.33
N VAL A 65 12.68 14.65 6.45
CA VAL A 65 13.11 13.62 7.40
C VAL A 65 13.68 12.46 6.60
N LEU A 66 14.93 12.10 6.85
CA LEU A 66 15.56 10.94 6.22
C LEU A 66 15.22 9.67 6.99
N VAL A 67 14.75 8.66 6.30
CA VAL A 67 14.63 7.27 6.78
C VAL A 67 15.63 6.43 6.00
N ARG A 68 16.65 5.95 6.68
CA ARG A 68 17.71 5.13 6.08
C ARG A 68 17.60 3.70 6.52
N PHE A 69 17.36 2.79 5.58
CA PHE A 69 17.41 1.36 5.80
C PHE A 69 18.83 0.84 5.57
N THR A 70 19.28 -0.06 6.43
CA THR A 70 20.57 -0.77 6.33
C THR A 70 20.38 -2.25 6.60
N GLY A 71 21.43 -3.05 6.42
CA GLY A 71 21.37 -4.50 6.64
C GLY A 71 20.51 -5.23 5.60
N LYS A 72 20.08 -6.44 5.94
CA LYS A 72 19.30 -7.30 5.06
C LYS A 72 18.01 -7.75 5.73
N ARG A 73 16.94 -7.72 4.99
CA ARG A 73 15.65 -8.27 5.41
C ARG A 73 15.77 -9.80 5.57
N LYS A 74 15.32 -10.32 6.72
CA LYS A 74 15.30 -11.75 7.01
C LYS A 74 14.18 -12.46 6.25
N PRO A 75 14.32 -13.76 5.93
CA PRO A 75 13.21 -14.58 5.42
C PRO A 75 11.99 -14.46 6.34
N GLY A 76 10.81 -14.37 5.74
CA GLY A 76 9.54 -14.19 6.46
C GLY A 76 9.26 -12.77 6.94
N ILE A 77 10.23 -11.85 6.93
CA ILE A 77 9.99 -10.42 7.13
C ILE A 77 9.64 -9.78 5.79
N THR A 78 8.51 -9.11 5.72
CA THR A 78 7.93 -8.61 4.48
C THR A 78 8.22 -7.11 4.28
N LEU A 79 7.87 -6.58 3.10
CA LEU A 79 7.93 -5.14 2.88
C LEU A 79 6.96 -4.39 3.82
N ARG A 80 5.81 -4.98 4.14
CA ARG A 80 4.84 -4.40 5.06
C ARG A 80 5.42 -4.22 6.47
N ASP A 81 6.29 -5.12 6.89
CA ASP A 81 7.01 -4.98 8.17
C ASP A 81 7.95 -3.77 8.14
N LEU A 82 8.59 -3.48 6.99
CA LEU A 82 9.41 -2.26 6.84
C LEU A 82 8.55 -0.99 6.88
N VAL A 83 7.35 -1.02 6.29
CA VAL A 83 6.38 0.09 6.40
C VAL A 83 6.05 0.39 7.86
N HIS A 84 5.83 -0.65 8.67
CA HIS A 84 5.50 -0.53 10.09
C HIS A 84 6.75 -0.30 10.97
N ALA A 85 7.94 -0.66 10.49
CA ALA A 85 9.19 -0.37 11.18
C ALA A 85 9.45 1.13 11.30
N ILE A 86 9.00 1.93 10.34
CA ILE A 86 9.17 3.39 10.39
C ILE A 86 8.54 3.99 11.66
N PRO A 87 7.24 3.83 11.95
CA PRO A 87 6.67 4.32 13.20
C PRO A 87 7.23 3.59 14.42
N TYR A 88 7.52 2.29 14.35
CA TYR A 88 8.05 1.52 15.46
C TYR A 88 9.38 2.09 15.96
N PHE A 89 10.36 2.25 15.09
CA PHE A 89 11.66 2.82 15.46
C PHE A 89 11.59 4.32 15.76
N ALA A 90 10.68 5.06 15.13
CA ALA A 90 10.45 6.47 15.47
C ALA A 90 9.93 6.64 16.91
N ILE A 91 9.04 5.73 17.36
CA ILE A 91 8.57 5.70 18.76
C ILE A 91 9.74 5.42 19.70
N GLN A 92 10.55 4.41 19.43
CA GLN A 92 11.70 4.06 20.27
C GLN A 92 12.72 5.20 20.40
N LYS A 93 12.90 5.99 19.33
CA LYS A 93 13.78 7.16 19.32
C LYS A 93 13.10 8.43 19.86
N GLY A 94 11.87 8.35 20.35
CA GLY A 94 11.12 9.50 20.86
C GLY A 94 10.80 10.57 19.82
N LEU A 95 10.78 10.21 18.53
CA LEU A 95 10.44 11.07 17.40
C LEU A 95 8.93 11.05 17.10
N LEU A 96 8.24 10.00 17.56
CA LEU A 96 6.81 9.79 17.40
C LEU A 96 6.22 9.34 18.74
N THR A 97 4.98 9.75 19.04
CA THR A 97 4.22 9.24 20.18
C THR A 97 2.80 8.87 19.73
N VAL A 98 2.23 7.84 20.34
CA VAL A 98 0.85 7.39 20.07
C VAL A 98 -0.18 8.04 20.99
N GLU A 99 0.25 8.87 21.94
CA GLU A 99 -0.63 9.57 22.87
C GLU A 99 -1.50 10.62 22.17
N LYS A 100 -2.80 10.66 22.50
CA LYS A 100 -3.77 11.54 21.85
C LYS A 100 -3.57 13.05 22.17
N LYS A 101 -2.98 13.38 23.35
CA LYS A 101 -2.70 14.75 23.73
C LYS A 101 -1.21 15.04 23.62
N GLY A 102 -0.87 16.08 22.84
CA GLY A 102 0.52 16.46 22.63
C GLY A 102 1.33 15.46 21.78
N LYS A 103 0.63 14.77 20.85
CA LYS A 103 1.27 13.79 19.95
C LYS A 103 2.47 14.43 19.25
N LYS A 104 3.68 13.96 19.57
CA LYS A 104 4.87 14.27 18.81
C LYS A 104 4.84 13.47 17.52
N ASN A 105 5.04 14.12 16.39
CA ASN A 105 5.13 13.47 15.09
C ASN A 105 6.14 14.23 14.23
N ILE A 106 7.35 13.69 14.14
CA ILE A 106 8.44 14.29 13.36
C ILE A 106 8.13 14.36 11.87
N PHE A 107 7.26 13.48 11.36
CA PHE A 107 6.91 13.40 9.95
C PHE A 107 5.85 14.43 9.53
N SER A 108 5.09 14.97 10.48
CA SER A 108 3.96 15.84 10.17
C SER A 108 4.38 17.10 9.41
N GLY A 109 3.80 17.28 8.22
CA GLY A 109 4.08 18.40 7.33
C GLY A 109 5.47 18.39 6.69
N LYS A 110 6.23 17.30 6.81
CA LYS A 110 7.57 17.16 6.25
C LYS A 110 7.59 16.18 5.09
N ILE A 111 8.63 16.24 4.27
CA ILE A 111 8.91 15.25 3.25
C ILE A 111 9.62 14.07 3.92
N ILE A 112 9.15 12.85 3.70
CA ILE A 112 9.89 11.64 4.10
C ILE A 112 10.75 11.21 2.91
N GLU A 113 12.05 11.19 3.10
CA GLU A 113 13.01 10.65 2.13
C GLU A 113 13.47 9.27 2.61
N ILE A 114 13.36 8.26 1.74
CA ILE A 114 13.71 6.86 2.07
C ILE A 114 14.84 6.40 1.17
N GLU A 115 15.90 5.86 1.77
CA GLU A 115 17.05 5.27 1.09
C GLU A 115 17.46 3.92 1.68
N GLY A 116 18.32 3.18 0.99
CA GLY A 116 18.80 1.86 1.40
C GLY A 116 17.93 0.70 0.91
N LEU A 117 16.99 0.97 0.00
CA LEU A 117 16.07 -0.02 -0.58
C LEU A 117 16.02 0.13 -2.13
N GLU A 118 17.13 0.46 -2.75
CA GLU A 118 17.20 0.84 -4.17
C GLU A 118 16.76 -0.27 -5.13
N ASP A 119 16.84 -1.53 -4.70
CA ASP A 119 16.45 -2.71 -5.49
C ASP A 119 14.94 -2.99 -5.47
N LEU A 120 14.16 -2.23 -4.71
CA LEU A 120 12.70 -2.36 -4.76
C LEU A 120 12.16 -2.10 -6.16
N SER A 121 11.12 -2.82 -6.55
CA SER A 121 10.32 -2.41 -7.71
C SER A 121 9.61 -1.09 -7.42
N VAL A 122 9.25 -0.35 -8.46
CA VAL A 122 8.51 0.91 -8.32
C VAL A 122 7.17 0.69 -7.61
N GLU A 123 6.48 -0.43 -7.86
CA GLU A 123 5.21 -0.75 -7.23
C GLU A 123 5.35 -1.06 -5.73
N HIS A 124 6.47 -1.70 -5.33
CA HIS A 124 6.79 -1.88 -3.92
C HIS A 124 7.18 -0.55 -3.24
N ALA A 125 7.85 0.33 -3.97
CA ALA A 125 8.12 1.68 -3.48
C ALA A 125 6.83 2.48 -3.27
N PHE A 126 5.80 2.28 -4.11
CA PHE A 126 4.48 2.87 -3.90
C PHE A 126 3.85 2.43 -2.57
N GLU A 127 4.04 1.18 -2.15
CA GLU A 127 3.54 0.69 -0.87
C GLU A 127 4.15 1.47 0.32
N LEU A 128 5.48 1.70 0.28
CA LEU A 128 6.16 2.52 1.28
C LEU A 128 5.72 3.98 1.24
N ALA A 129 5.64 4.57 0.04
CA ALA A 129 5.31 5.97 -0.15
C ALA A 129 3.87 6.28 0.30
N ASP A 130 2.91 5.43 -0.06
CA ASP A 130 1.50 5.62 0.28
C ASP A 130 1.27 5.67 1.79
N ALA A 131 1.95 4.81 2.54
CA ALA A 131 1.87 4.77 3.99
C ALA A 131 2.36 6.07 4.68
N SER A 132 3.11 6.92 4.00
CA SER A 132 3.56 8.20 4.53
C SER A 132 2.42 9.18 4.81
N ALA A 133 1.33 9.08 4.05
CA ALA A 133 0.13 9.89 4.24
C ALA A 133 -0.49 9.68 5.63
N GLU A 134 -0.40 8.49 6.19
CA GLU A 134 -0.94 8.16 7.52
C GLU A 134 -0.17 8.85 8.63
N ARG A 135 1.07 9.26 8.37
CA ARG A 135 1.93 10.02 9.29
C ARG A 135 1.80 11.52 9.11
N SER A 136 0.79 11.97 8.32
CA SER A 136 0.60 13.38 7.99
C SER A 136 1.81 14.02 7.30
N ALA A 137 2.61 13.25 6.59
CA ALA A 137 3.72 13.77 5.79
C ALA A 137 3.20 14.62 4.62
N ALA A 138 3.97 15.62 4.22
CA ALA A 138 3.66 16.45 3.06
C ALA A 138 3.91 15.73 1.75
N ALA A 139 4.96 14.89 1.71
CA ALA A 139 5.32 14.06 0.55
C ALA A 139 6.21 12.89 1.01
N CYS A 140 6.46 11.96 0.08
CA CYS A 140 7.48 10.92 0.25
C CYS A 140 8.29 10.78 -1.04
N ALA A 141 9.60 10.69 -0.92
CA ALA A 141 10.53 10.35 -1.98
C ALA A 141 11.30 9.09 -1.60
N ILE A 142 11.53 8.20 -2.56
CA ILE A 142 12.25 6.93 -2.33
C ILE A 142 13.35 6.82 -3.37
N SER A 143 14.58 6.57 -2.91
CA SER A 143 15.72 6.29 -3.78
C SER A 143 15.57 4.91 -4.40
N LEU A 144 15.57 4.84 -5.72
CA LEU A 144 15.48 3.59 -6.50
C LEU A 144 16.64 3.49 -7.49
N SER A 145 16.97 2.25 -7.87
CA SER A 145 17.93 2.02 -8.96
C SER A 145 17.34 2.38 -10.32
N LYS A 146 18.21 2.75 -11.25
CA LYS A 146 17.81 2.98 -12.66
C LYS A 146 17.17 1.74 -13.27
N GLU A 147 17.66 0.57 -12.90
CA GLU A 147 17.17 -0.73 -13.34
C GLU A 147 15.72 -0.98 -12.93
N SER A 148 15.39 -0.70 -11.67
CA SER A 148 14.02 -0.83 -11.14
C SER A 148 13.05 0.10 -11.88
N VAL A 149 13.44 1.37 -12.07
CA VAL A 149 12.63 2.34 -12.81
C VAL A 149 12.51 1.95 -14.28
N ALA A 150 13.60 1.53 -14.92
CA ALA A 150 13.57 1.12 -16.31
C ALA A 150 12.66 -0.10 -16.55
N LYS A 151 12.65 -1.08 -15.65
CA LYS A 151 11.77 -2.25 -15.72
C LYS A 151 10.30 -1.82 -15.68
N TYR A 152 9.94 -0.97 -14.73
CA TYR A 152 8.59 -0.42 -14.59
C TYR A 152 8.16 0.34 -15.86
N LEU A 153 9.00 1.23 -16.37
CA LEU A 153 8.69 2.04 -17.56
C LEU A 153 8.50 1.17 -18.82
N LYS A 154 9.35 0.15 -19.02
CA LYS A 154 9.21 -0.78 -20.16
C LYS A 154 7.85 -1.50 -20.13
N SER A 155 7.44 -2.00 -18.98
CA SER A 155 6.15 -2.63 -18.78
C SER A 155 5.00 -1.66 -19.10
N ASN A 156 5.05 -0.44 -18.54
CA ASN A 156 4.01 0.56 -18.78
C ASN A 156 3.95 1.06 -20.23
N ILE A 157 5.09 1.21 -20.92
CA ILE A 157 5.12 1.56 -22.35
C ILE A 157 4.34 0.51 -23.16
N ALA A 158 4.57 -0.78 -22.88
CA ALA A 158 3.88 -1.87 -23.56
C ALA A 158 2.36 -1.79 -23.31
N LEU A 159 1.95 -1.60 -22.06
CA LEU A 159 0.54 -1.43 -21.69
C LEU A 159 -0.10 -0.23 -22.39
N LEU A 160 0.52 0.96 -22.35
CA LEU A 160 -0.02 2.17 -22.97
C LEU A 160 -0.18 2.01 -24.49
N ARG A 161 0.80 1.41 -25.15
CA ARG A 161 0.75 1.12 -26.58
C ARG A 161 -0.35 0.10 -26.92
N GLN A 162 -0.57 -0.90 -26.06
CA GLN A 162 -1.65 -1.86 -26.24
C GLN A 162 -3.01 -1.18 -26.06
N MET A 163 -3.19 -0.37 -25.02
CA MET A 163 -4.42 0.41 -24.81
C MET A 163 -4.74 1.29 -26.01
N ALA A 164 -3.73 1.94 -26.60
CA ALA A 164 -3.92 2.76 -27.81
C ALA A 164 -4.36 1.94 -29.02
N LYS A 165 -3.92 0.67 -29.16
CA LYS A 165 -4.37 -0.27 -30.20
C LYS A 165 -5.79 -0.74 -29.95
N ASP A 166 -6.17 -0.94 -28.69
CA ASP A 166 -7.49 -1.42 -28.30
C ASP A 166 -8.58 -0.34 -28.43
N GLY A 167 -8.20 0.85 -28.91
CA GLY A 167 -9.16 1.90 -29.26
C GLY A 167 -9.60 2.78 -28.09
N TYR A 168 -8.78 2.92 -27.06
CA TYR A 168 -9.04 3.90 -26.00
C TYR A 168 -9.12 5.33 -26.55
N GLU A 169 -10.10 6.11 -26.10
CA GLU A 169 -10.43 7.45 -26.61
C GLU A 169 -9.29 8.47 -26.50
N THR A 170 -8.35 8.26 -25.58
CA THR A 170 -7.18 9.15 -25.36
C THR A 170 -5.92 8.63 -26.05
N LYS A 171 -6.05 8.03 -27.23
CA LYS A 171 -4.94 7.38 -27.95
C LYS A 171 -3.69 8.25 -28.08
N GLU A 172 -3.85 9.52 -28.49
CA GLU A 172 -2.74 10.45 -28.67
C GLU A 172 -2.01 10.71 -27.33
N ALA A 173 -2.74 10.90 -26.26
CA ALA A 173 -2.17 11.09 -24.92
C ALA A 173 -1.43 9.84 -24.43
N LEU A 174 -1.98 8.64 -24.65
CA LEU A 174 -1.34 7.38 -24.30
C LEU A 174 -0.02 7.18 -25.04
N LEU A 175 -0.01 7.44 -26.34
CA LEU A 175 1.22 7.34 -27.15
C LEU A 175 2.25 8.40 -26.77
N ALA A 176 1.85 9.66 -26.59
CA ALA A 176 2.76 10.73 -26.16
C ALA A 176 3.42 10.40 -24.81
N ARG A 177 2.66 9.78 -23.91
CA ARG A 177 3.20 9.34 -22.62
C ARG A 177 4.15 8.16 -22.76
N ALA A 178 3.82 7.16 -23.57
CA ALA A 178 4.72 6.05 -23.86
C ALA A 178 6.03 6.54 -24.49
N ASP A 179 5.96 7.53 -25.40
CA ASP A 179 7.15 8.12 -26.05
C ASP A 179 7.99 8.95 -25.06
N ALA A 180 7.36 9.67 -24.11
CA ALA A 180 8.07 10.36 -23.03
C ALA A 180 8.83 9.38 -22.12
N MET A 181 8.21 8.26 -21.75
CA MET A 181 8.85 7.19 -20.99
C MET A 181 10.01 6.55 -21.77
N GLN A 182 9.82 6.32 -23.09
CA GLN A 182 10.88 5.81 -23.95
C GLN A 182 12.06 6.77 -24.02
N LYS A 183 11.81 8.07 -24.14
CA LYS A 183 12.88 9.10 -24.15
C LYS A 183 13.70 9.08 -22.86
N TRP A 184 13.05 8.84 -21.70
CA TRP A 184 13.78 8.68 -20.45
C TRP A 184 14.64 7.42 -20.47
N LEU A 185 14.13 6.30 -21.00
CA LEU A 185 14.89 5.04 -21.11
C LEU A 185 16.11 5.17 -22.02
N ASP A 186 16.06 6.03 -23.01
CA ASP A 186 17.18 6.28 -23.94
C ASP A 186 18.33 7.06 -23.27
N ASN A 187 18.03 7.84 -22.24
CA ASN A 187 19.01 8.56 -21.42
C ASN A 187 18.56 8.61 -19.95
N PRO A 188 18.70 7.50 -19.18
CA PRO A 188 18.18 7.41 -17.82
C PRO A 188 18.91 8.35 -16.86
N GLU A 189 18.17 9.26 -16.24
CA GLU A 189 18.66 10.16 -15.21
C GLU A 189 17.71 10.17 -14.02
N LEU A 190 18.23 9.96 -12.83
CA LEU A 190 17.49 10.04 -11.57
C LEU A 190 17.90 11.33 -10.86
N VAL A 191 16.93 11.92 -10.16
CA VAL A 191 17.21 13.03 -9.24
C VAL A 191 17.92 12.43 -8.02
N GLU A 192 19.05 13.00 -7.67
CA GLU A 192 19.85 12.62 -6.52
C GLU A 192 19.76 13.70 -5.44
N THR A 193 19.94 13.30 -4.20
CA THR A 193 19.98 14.20 -3.04
C THR A 193 21.24 15.09 -3.11
N ASP A 194 21.07 16.38 -2.86
CA ASP A 194 22.19 17.31 -2.78
C ASP A 194 23.15 16.94 -1.65
N LYS A 195 24.48 17.09 -1.90
CA LYS A 195 25.51 16.67 -0.93
C LYS A 195 25.52 17.47 0.37
N ASP A 196 24.96 18.67 0.36
CA ASP A 196 24.87 19.60 1.48
C ASP A 196 23.46 19.70 2.05
N CYS A 197 22.59 18.77 1.71
CA CYS A 197 21.23 18.74 2.24
C CYS A 197 21.24 18.59 3.77
N SER A 198 20.25 19.19 4.43
CA SER A 198 20.03 19.07 5.85
C SER A 198 18.66 18.47 6.14
N TYR A 199 18.58 17.63 7.17
CA TYR A 199 17.35 16.95 7.56
C TYR A 199 16.89 17.42 8.95
N ALA A 200 15.58 17.56 9.13
CA ALA A 200 14.99 17.84 10.44
C ALA A 200 15.24 16.68 11.43
N ALA A 201 15.36 15.45 10.91
CA ALA A 201 15.78 14.27 11.65
C ALA A 201 16.27 13.18 10.68
N VAL A 202 17.09 12.27 11.22
CA VAL A 202 17.51 11.05 10.54
C VAL A 202 17.05 9.85 11.36
N LEU A 203 16.28 8.97 10.76
CA LEU A 203 15.83 7.71 11.34
C LEU A 203 16.56 6.56 10.64
N GLU A 204 17.55 5.98 11.31
CA GLU A 204 18.25 4.79 10.82
C GLU A 204 17.54 3.53 11.33
N ILE A 205 17.25 2.59 10.41
CA ILE A 205 16.59 1.32 10.65
C ILE A 205 17.48 0.23 10.07
N ASN A 206 18.05 -0.61 10.94
CA ASN A 206 18.78 -1.79 10.50
C ASN A 206 17.81 -2.96 10.34
N CYS A 207 17.64 -3.46 9.11
CA CYS A 207 16.77 -4.60 8.82
C CYS A 207 17.18 -5.88 9.56
N ASP A 208 18.46 -6.02 9.91
CA ASP A 208 18.93 -7.18 10.69
C ASP A 208 18.35 -7.21 12.12
N ASP A 209 17.88 -6.06 12.63
CA ASP A 209 17.26 -5.95 13.96
C ASP A 209 15.76 -6.30 13.95
N ILE A 210 15.15 -6.46 12.76
CA ILE A 210 13.76 -6.87 12.63
C ILE A 210 13.70 -8.40 12.64
N ASN A 211 13.30 -8.97 13.79
CA ASN A 211 13.34 -10.40 14.03
C ASN A 211 11.98 -11.08 13.99
N GLU A 212 10.90 -10.31 13.92
CA GLU A 212 9.52 -10.77 13.87
C GLU A 212 8.65 -9.75 13.14
N PRO A 213 7.44 -10.10 12.69
CA PRO A 213 6.53 -9.16 12.06
C PRO A 213 6.21 -7.96 12.95
N ILE A 214 6.10 -6.80 12.31
CA ILE A 214 5.65 -5.57 12.93
C ILE A 214 4.27 -5.23 12.38
N LEU A 215 3.32 -4.98 13.27
CA LEU A 215 1.95 -4.63 12.92
C LEU A 215 1.50 -3.40 13.68
N CYS A 216 0.46 -2.70 13.20
CA CYS A 216 -0.10 -1.57 13.93
C CYS A 216 -1.30 -2.02 14.76
N ALA A 217 -1.33 -1.59 16.02
CA ALA A 217 -2.40 -1.88 16.97
C ALA A 217 -3.71 -1.19 16.57
N PRO A 218 -4.86 -1.63 17.12
CA PRO A 218 -6.14 -1.13 16.70
C PRO A 218 -6.30 0.38 16.79
N ASN A 219 -6.83 0.93 15.70
CA ASN A 219 -7.35 2.28 15.56
C ASN A 219 -6.30 3.41 15.57
N ASP A 220 -5.02 3.08 15.45
CA ASP A 220 -3.93 4.06 15.20
C ASP A 220 -2.86 3.44 14.27
N PRO A 221 -2.64 3.96 13.05
CA PRO A 221 -1.63 3.43 12.13
C PRO A 221 -0.19 3.73 12.56
N ASP A 222 -0.01 4.54 13.59
CA ASP A 222 1.28 4.83 14.19
C ASP A 222 1.59 3.97 15.43
N ASP A 223 0.60 3.28 16.03
CA ASP A 223 0.82 2.40 17.19
C ASP A 223 1.41 1.05 16.73
N ALA A 224 2.65 1.11 16.26
CA ALA A 224 3.37 -0.07 15.79
C ALA A 224 3.86 -0.94 16.95
N ARG A 225 3.64 -2.25 16.84
CA ARG A 225 3.93 -3.27 17.84
C ARG A 225 4.63 -4.47 17.20
N LEU A 226 5.42 -5.16 17.99
CA LEU A 226 5.93 -6.49 17.64
C LEU A 226 4.80 -7.53 17.70
N LEU A 227 4.86 -8.54 16.85
CA LEU A 227 3.89 -9.62 16.87
C LEU A 227 3.81 -10.30 18.23
N SER A 228 4.95 -10.50 18.89
CA SER A 228 5.05 -11.11 20.22
C SER A 228 4.25 -10.36 21.31
N GLU A 229 4.07 -9.05 21.16
CA GLU A 229 3.33 -8.22 22.13
C GLU A 229 1.81 -8.44 22.06
N VAL A 230 1.31 -8.92 20.93
CA VAL A 230 -0.14 -9.07 20.65
C VAL A 230 -0.54 -10.49 20.29
N ALA A 231 0.39 -11.41 20.30
CA ALA A 231 0.17 -12.83 19.97
C ALA A 231 -0.99 -13.44 20.79
N GLY A 232 -1.75 -14.34 20.18
CA GLY A 232 -2.90 -14.99 20.81
C GLY A 232 -4.19 -14.16 20.79
N THR A 233 -4.15 -12.89 20.35
CA THR A 233 -5.36 -12.08 20.20
C THR A 233 -6.32 -12.75 19.21
N LYS A 234 -7.56 -13.06 19.67
CA LYS A 234 -8.59 -13.67 18.83
C LYS A 234 -9.01 -12.70 17.72
N ILE A 235 -9.06 -13.19 16.49
CA ILE A 235 -9.49 -12.42 15.32
C ILE A 235 -10.83 -12.96 14.82
N ASN A 236 -11.75 -12.08 14.49
CA ASN A 236 -13.06 -12.42 13.95
C ASN A 236 -13.08 -12.40 12.43
N GLU A 237 -12.42 -11.40 11.84
CA GLU A 237 -12.41 -11.20 10.41
C GLU A 237 -10.99 -10.80 9.92
N VAL A 238 -10.68 -11.19 8.70
CA VAL A 238 -9.42 -10.88 8.02
C VAL A 238 -9.73 -10.20 6.70
N PHE A 239 -9.06 -9.10 6.42
CA PHE A 239 -9.17 -8.40 5.14
C PHE A 239 -7.82 -8.31 4.44
N VAL A 240 -7.71 -8.92 3.26
CA VAL A 240 -6.58 -8.79 2.35
C VAL A 240 -7.02 -7.94 1.16
N GLY A 241 -6.58 -6.71 1.11
CA GLY A 241 -6.96 -5.76 0.08
C GLY A 241 -6.53 -4.34 0.44
N SER A 242 -6.38 -3.54 -0.52
CA SER A 242 -6.17 -2.08 -0.58
C SER A 242 -5.43 -1.76 -1.87
N CYS A 243 -5.34 -0.46 -2.25
CA CYS A 243 -4.54 -0.03 -3.40
C CYS A 243 -3.06 -0.44 -3.30
N MET A 244 -2.55 -0.68 -2.09
CA MET A 244 -1.15 -1.05 -1.83
C MET A 244 -0.94 -2.56 -1.64
N THR A 245 -1.97 -3.36 -1.79
CA THR A 245 -1.88 -4.82 -1.72
C THR A 245 -1.76 -5.37 -3.13
N ASN A 246 -0.52 -5.42 -3.66
CA ASN A 246 -0.25 -5.89 -5.02
C ASN A 246 -0.45 -7.42 -5.18
N ILE A 247 -0.35 -7.91 -6.40
CA ILE A 247 -0.63 -9.31 -6.74
C ILE A 247 0.19 -10.32 -5.93
N GLY A 248 1.45 -9.99 -5.60
CA GLY A 248 2.34 -10.85 -4.82
C GLY A 248 1.79 -11.20 -3.44
N HIS A 249 1.09 -10.25 -2.81
CA HIS A 249 0.45 -10.48 -1.50
C HIS A 249 -0.66 -11.53 -1.57
N TYR A 250 -1.42 -11.58 -2.68
CA TYR A 250 -2.46 -12.60 -2.88
C TYR A 250 -1.86 -13.96 -3.18
N ARG A 251 -0.76 -14.01 -3.93
CA ARG A 251 -0.01 -15.26 -4.18
C ARG A 251 0.57 -15.82 -2.88
N ALA A 252 1.17 -14.96 -2.05
CA ALA A 252 1.68 -15.36 -0.73
C ALA A 252 0.55 -15.90 0.16
N ALA A 253 -0.57 -15.18 0.25
CA ALA A 253 -1.73 -15.63 1.02
C ALA A 253 -2.30 -16.96 0.49
N ALA A 254 -2.38 -17.13 -0.83
CA ALA A 254 -2.84 -18.38 -1.44
C ALA A 254 -1.89 -19.55 -1.15
N GLU A 255 -0.58 -19.33 -1.20
CA GLU A 255 0.40 -20.39 -0.90
C GLU A 255 0.33 -20.82 0.58
N ILE A 256 0.16 -19.88 1.52
CA ILE A 256 -0.04 -20.16 2.95
C ILE A 256 -1.35 -20.92 3.20
N LEU A 257 -2.41 -20.60 2.48
CA LEU A 257 -3.73 -21.22 2.61
C LEU A 257 -3.88 -22.49 1.75
N LYS A 258 -2.90 -22.82 0.94
CA LYS A 258 -2.89 -24.00 0.09
C LYS A 258 -2.97 -25.29 0.93
N GLY A 259 -3.80 -26.21 0.49
CA GLY A 259 -3.98 -27.49 1.18
C GLY A 259 -4.96 -27.45 2.36
N GLN A 260 -5.63 -26.32 2.62
CA GLN A 260 -6.74 -26.29 3.55
C GLN A 260 -7.87 -27.22 3.06
N SER A 261 -8.32 -28.11 3.94
CA SER A 261 -9.39 -29.07 3.65
C SER A 261 -10.79 -28.52 3.93
N HIS A 262 -10.87 -27.39 4.63
CA HIS A 262 -12.09 -26.72 5.04
C HIS A 262 -11.87 -25.21 5.14
N GLU A 263 -12.96 -24.46 5.27
CA GLU A 263 -12.91 -23.02 5.46
C GLU A 263 -12.13 -22.62 6.72
N VAL A 264 -11.43 -21.49 6.66
CA VAL A 264 -10.75 -20.93 7.83
C VAL A 264 -11.73 -20.48 8.91
N PRO A 265 -11.35 -20.48 10.19
CA PRO A 265 -12.26 -20.20 11.32
C PRO A 265 -12.72 -18.74 11.44
N VAL A 266 -12.35 -17.89 10.51
CA VAL A 266 -12.69 -16.46 10.49
C VAL A 266 -13.34 -16.07 9.17
N ARG A 267 -14.05 -14.95 9.13
CA ARG A 267 -14.52 -14.41 7.86
C ARG A 267 -13.33 -13.79 7.12
N LEU A 268 -13.03 -14.34 5.95
CA LEU A 268 -11.91 -13.91 5.11
C LEU A 268 -12.42 -13.11 3.91
N TRP A 269 -11.97 -11.87 3.80
CA TRP A 269 -12.29 -10.96 2.71
C TRP A 269 -11.06 -10.71 1.85
N MET A 270 -11.24 -10.71 0.54
CA MET A 270 -10.18 -10.40 -0.41
C MET A 270 -10.67 -9.46 -1.50
N THR A 271 -9.93 -8.39 -1.76
CA THR A 271 -10.27 -7.39 -2.77
C THR A 271 -9.05 -7.06 -3.61
N PRO A 272 -8.91 -7.63 -4.81
CA PRO A 272 -7.80 -7.28 -5.71
C PRO A 272 -7.76 -5.78 -6.00
N PRO A 273 -6.57 -5.16 -6.14
CA PRO A 273 -6.46 -3.71 -6.32
C PRO A 273 -6.94 -3.27 -7.70
N THR A 274 -6.69 -4.06 -8.74
CA THR A 274 -7.08 -3.74 -10.12
C THR A 274 -7.81 -4.90 -10.80
N ARG A 275 -8.48 -4.59 -11.93
CA ARG A 275 -9.11 -5.63 -12.76
C ARG A 275 -8.07 -6.57 -13.37
N MET A 276 -6.88 -6.07 -13.66
CA MET A 276 -5.81 -6.88 -14.25
C MET A 276 -5.23 -7.85 -13.23
N ASP A 277 -4.99 -7.39 -11.99
CA ASP A 277 -4.60 -8.30 -10.90
C ASP A 277 -5.66 -9.39 -10.69
N ARG A 278 -6.95 -9.01 -10.70
CA ARG A 278 -8.03 -9.99 -10.59
C ARG A 278 -8.02 -11.01 -11.71
N GLN A 279 -7.79 -10.58 -12.94
CA GLN A 279 -7.75 -11.48 -14.09
C GLN A 279 -6.57 -12.45 -13.95
N GLU A 280 -5.39 -11.94 -13.67
CA GLU A 280 -4.18 -12.76 -13.50
C GLU A 280 -4.34 -13.78 -12.36
N LEU A 281 -4.86 -13.35 -11.18
CA LEU A 281 -5.16 -14.27 -10.08
C LEU A 281 -6.16 -15.38 -10.47
N SER A 282 -7.10 -15.06 -11.36
CA SER A 282 -8.04 -16.03 -11.92
C SER A 282 -7.34 -17.01 -12.86
N ASP A 283 -6.48 -16.50 -13.74
CA ASP A 283 -5.76 -17.30 -14.75
C ASP A 283 -4.73 -18.21 -14.10
N GLU A 284 -4.10 -17.77 -13.01
CA GLU A 284 -3.24 -18.58 -12.14
C GLU A 284 -4.02 -19.60 -11.29
N GLY A 285 -5.36 -19.57 -11.30
CA GLY A 285 -6.21 -20.48 -10.53
C GLY A 285 -6.25 -20.23 -9.02
N LEU A 286 -5.71 -19.10 -8.56
CA LEU A 286 -5.59 -18.79 -7.12
C LEU A 286 -6.95 -18.59 -6.45
N PHE A 287 -7.96 -18.13 -7.17
CA PHE A 287 -9.30 -18.01 -6.61
C PHE A 287 -9.92 -19.35 -6.21
N SER A 288 -9.50 -20.46 -6.84
CA SER A 288 -9.92 -21.79 -6.40
C SER A 288 -9.32 -22.15 -5.03
N ILE A 289 -8.06 -21.78 -4.78
CA ILE A 289 -7.38 -22.02 -3.50
C ILE A 289 -8.03 -21.16 -2.42
N LEU A 290 -8.15 -19.87 -2.68
CA LEU A 290 -8.72 -18.89 -1.76
C LEU A 290 -10.20 -19.17 -1.44
N GLY A 291 -10.98 -19.55 -2.45
CA GLY A 291 -12.39 -19.93 -2.28
C GLY A 291 -12.58 -21.19 -1.44
N LYS A 292 -11.69 -22.20 -1.57
CA LYS A 292 -11.68 -23.38 -0.68
C LYS A 292 -11.40 -23.04 0.78
N ALA A 293 -10.59 -22.01 1.01
CA ALA A 293 -10.35 -21.47 2.34
C ALA A 293 -11.53 -20.60 2.87
N GLY A 294 -12.59 -20.41 2.09
CA GLY A 294 -13.76 -19.62 2.47
C GLY A 294 -13.61 -18.11 2.19
N ALA A 295 -12.64 -17.71 1.36
CA ALA A 295 -12.45 -16.31 1.03
C ALA A 295 -13.62 -15.76 0.20
N ARG A 296 -14.17 -14.64 0.63
CA ARG A 296 -15.09 -13.82 -0.16
C ARG A 296 -14.28 -12.86 -1.02
N ILE A 297 -14.33 -13.07 -2.33
CA ILE A 297 -13.65 -12.23 -3.32
C ILE A 297 -14.56 -11.09 -3.73
N GLU A 298 -14.18 -9.87 -3.39
CA GLU A 298 -14.91 -8.64 -3.74
C GLU A 298 -14.48 -8.09 -5.11
N ILE A 299 -15.27 -7.14 -5.63
CA ILE A 299 -14.91 -6.41 -6.86
C ILE A 299 -13.62 -5.61 -6.63
N PRO A 300 -12.72 -5.51 -7.60
CA PRO A 300 -11.51 -4.70 -7.49
C PRO A 300 -11.78 -3.27 -7.03
N GLY A 301 -10.99 -2.79 -6.08
CA GLY A 301 -11.10 -1.45 -5.52
C GLY A 301 -10.86 -1.39 -4.01
N CYS A 302 -11.36 -0.33 -3.37
CA CYS A 302 -11.10 -0.09 -1.95
C CYS A 302 -11.94 -0.96 -1.01
N SER A 303 -13.20 -1.24 -1.34
CA SER A 303 -14.11 -2.08 -0.56
C SER A 303 -14.05 -1.82 0.96
N LEU A 304 -13.67 -2.83 1.75
CA LEU A 304 -13.57 -2.72 3.21
C LEU A 304 -12.55 -1.66 3.67
N CYS A 305 -11.48 -1.42 2.91
CA CYS A 305 -10.48 -0.42 3.27
C CYS A 305 -11.10 0.97 3.54
N MET A 306 -12.23 1.29 2.89
CA MET A 306 -13.02 2.51 3.14
C MET A 306 -14.36 2.24 3.83
N GLY A 307 -14.76 0.97 3.99
CA GLY A 307 -16.06 0.61 4.52
C GLY A 307 -17.25 1.09 3.66
N ASN A 308 -17.06 1.20 2.35
CA ASN A 308 -18.06 1.75 1.43
C ASN A 308 -18.84 0.70 0.64
N GLN A 309 -18.20 -0.39 0.21
CA GLN A 309 -18.85 -1.49 -0.53
C GLN A 309 -19.23 -2.65 0.39
N ALA A 310 -18.41 -2.90 1.40
CA ALA A 310 -18.65 -3.88 2.44
C ALA A 310 -18.08 -3.37 3.77
N ARG A 311 -18.56 -3.96 4.87
CA ARG A 311 -18.11 -3.64 6.23
C ARG A 311 -17.92 -4.93 7.02
N VAL A 312 -16.98 -4.91 7.94
CA VAL A 312 -16.86 -5.95 8.96
C VAL A 312 -18.01 -5.85 9.97
N ALA A 313 -18.25 -6.90 10.73
CA ALA A 313 -19.27 -6.90 11.76
C ALA A 313 -18.97 -5.86 12.86
N ASP A 314 -20.01 -5.34 13.49
CA ASP A 314 -19.89 -4.39 14.60
C ASP A 314 -19.03 -5.00 15.72
N ASN A 315 -18.11 -4.20 16.24
CA ASN A 315 -17.16 -4.59 17.31
C ASN A 315 -16.24 -5.77 16.96
N ALA A 316 -16.11 -6.13 15.67
CA ALA A 316 -15.19 -7.20 15.26
C ALA A 316 -13.72 -6.80 15.51
N THR A 317 -12.92 -7.78 15.91
CA THR A 317 -11.46 -7.67 15.90
C THR A 317 -10.95 -8.20 14.56
N VAL A 318 -10.19 -7.37 13.86
CA VAL A 318 -9.82 -7.56 12.46
C VAL A 318 -8.33 -7.40 12.28
N ILE A 319 -7.71 -8.18 11.39
CA ILE A 319 -6.42 -7.82 10.78
C ILE A 319 -6.64 -7.46 9.32
N SER A 320 -5.99 -6.40 8.86
CA SER A 320 -6.17 -5.82 7.54
C SER A 320 -4.84 -5.48 6.90
N THR A 321 -4.72 -5.66 5.59
CA THR A 321 -3.60 -5.17 4.79
C THR A 321 -3.81 -3.74 4.27
N SER A 322 -4.85 -3.03 4.71
CA SER A 322 -5.00 -1.62 4.42
C SER A 322 -3.92 -0.78 5.11
N THR A 323 -3.79 0.47 4.72
CA THR A 323 -2.85 1.42 5.35
C THR A 323 -3.47 2.16 6.52
N ARG A 324 -4.79 2.08 6.69
CA ARG A 324 -5.56 2.89 7.64
C ARG A 324 -6.46 2.03 8.51
N ASN A 325 -6.43 2.29 9.81
CA ASN A 325 -7.28 1.61 10.79
C ASN A 325 -7.95 2.57 11.78
N PHE A 326 -8.21 3.79 11.36
CA PHE A 326 -8.91 4.76 12.20
C PHE A 326 -10.26 4.24 12.72
N PRO A 327 -10.74 4.70 13.88
CA PRO A 327 -11.99 4.23 14.48
C PRO A 327 -13.16 4.22 13.50
N ASN A 328 -13.94 3.15 13.49
CA ASN A 328 -15.13 2.94 12.65
C ASN A 328 -14.88 2.89 11.13
N ARG A 329 -13.62 2.83 10.67
CA ARG A 329 -13.32 2.87 9.24
C ARG A 329 -13.79 1.60 8.51
N LEU A 330 -13.45 0.43 8.99
CA LEU A 330 -13.85 -0.84 8.37
C LEU A 330 -15.22 -1.33 8.83
N GLY A 331 -15.65 -0.94 10.02
CA GLY A 331 -16.92 -1.30 10.64
C GLY A 331 -17.13 -0.56 11.96
N ASN A 332 -18.35 -0.58 12.45
CA ASN A 332 -18.74 0.14 13.66
C ASN A 332 -18.10 -0.48 14.91
N GLY A 333 -17.35 0.29 15.69
CA GLY A 333 -16.66 -0.23 16.88
C GLY A 333 -15.59 -1.29 16.58
N ALA A 334 -15.22 -1.52 15.32
CA ALA A 334 -14.24 -2.54 14.97
C ALA A 334 -12.84 -2.16 15.48
N ASN A 335 -12.13 -3.18 16.01
CA ASN A 335 -10.74 -3.10 16.43
C ASN A 335 -9.85 -3.64 15.31
N VAL A 336 -9.19 -2.77 14.56
CA VAL A 336 -8.48 -3.14 13.33
C VAL A 336 -6.98 -3.06 13.52
N PHE A 337 -6.30 -4.20 13.47
CA PHE A 337 -4.86 -4.30 13.30
C PHE A 337 -4.48 -4.10 11.83
N LEU A 338 -3.32 -3.50 11.58
CA LEU A 338 -2.71 -3.46 10.24
C LEU A 338 -1.52 -4.41 10.21
N GLY A 339 -1.44 -5.26 9.20
CA GLY A 339 -0.35 -6.22 9.07
C GLY A 339 -0.09 -6.62 7.61
N SER A 340 0.92 -7.47 7.39
CA SER A 340 1.23 -8.03 6.08
C SER A 340 0.14 -9.03 5.63
N ALA A 341 0.11 -9.33 4.35
CA ALA A 341 -0.80 -10.34 3.80
C ALA A 341 -0.44 -11.75 4.32
N GLU A 342 0.83 -12.00 4.54
CA GLU A 342 1.36 -13.23 5.10
C GLU A 342 0.85 -13.41 6.54
N LEU A 343 0.99 -12.37 7.37
CA LEU A 343 0.46 -12.38 8.74
C LEU A 343 -1.06 -12.52 8.75
N ALA A 344 -1.74 -11.84 7.84
CA ALA A 344 -3.19 -11.95 7.69
C ALA A 344 -3.63 -13.37 7.29
N ALA A 345 -2.91 -14.02 6.37
CA ALA A 345 -3.21 -15.40 5.94
C ALA A 345 -2.97 -16.42 7.05
N VAL A 346 -1.85 -16.31 7.79
CA VAL A 346 -1.58 -17.16 8.96
C VAL A 346 -2.64 -16.93 10.04
N THR A 347 -3.00 -15.68 10.30
CA THR A 347 -4.07 -15.32 11.23
C THR A 347 -5.42 -15.92 10.82
N ALA A 348 -5.75 -15.87 9.52
CA ALA A 348 -6.98 -16.49 9.00
C ALA A 348 -7.02 -17.99 9.27
N LYS A 349 -5.90 -18.67 9.05
CA LYS A 349 -5.74 -20.10 9.28
C LYS A 349 -5.91 -20.49 10.74
N LEU A 350 -5.41 -19.67 11.68
CA LEU A 350 -5.39 -19.97 13.11
C LEU A 350 -6.58 -19.37 13.90
N GLY A 351 -7.27 -18.37 13.35
CA GLY A 351 -8.34 -17.63 14.04
C GLY A 351 -7.85 -16.66 15.14
N LYS A 352 -6.55 -16.46 15.22
CA LYS A 352 -5.87 -15.59 16.20
C LYS A 352 -4.59 -15.03 15.60
N LEU A 353 -4.07 -13.94 16.13
CA LEU A 353 -2.70 -13.51 15.84
C LEU A 353 -1.74 -14.63 16.28
N PRO A 354 -0.85 -15.13 15.39
CA PRO A 354 0.06 -16.22 15.72
C PRO A 354 1.09 -15.81 16.76
N THR A 355 1.71 -16.79 17.40
CA THR A 355 3.02 -16.59 18.02
C THR A 355 4.07 -16.39 16.92
N VAL A 356 5.25 -15.88 17.28
CA VAL A 356 6.36 -15.72 16.33
C VAL A 356 6.74 -17.05 15.68
N ASP A 357 6.81 -18.13 16.46
CA ASP A 357 7.11 -19.47 15.96
C ASP A 357 6.02 -19.99 15.02
N GLU A 358 4.73 -19.83 15.39
CA GLU A 358 3.58 -20.20 14.55
C GLU A 358 3.63 -19.44 13.21
N TYR A 359 4.00 -18.15 13.24
CA TYR A 359 4.12 -17.34 12.03
C TYR A 359 5.19 -17.90 11.09
N PHE A 360 6.44 -18.03 11.58
CA PHE A 360 7.52 -18.51 10.74
C PHE A 360 7.30 -19.94 10.26
N GLU A 361 6.72 -20.82 11.08
CA GLU A 361 6.38 -22.19 10.65
C GLU A 361 5.40 -22.20 9.48
N ASN A 362 4.37 -21.35 9.51
CA ASN A 362 3.36 -21.28 8.46
C ASN A 362 3.82 -20.52 7.21
N THR A 363 4.85 -19.68 7.30
CA THR A 363 5.40 -18.94 6.15
C THR A 363 6.56 -19.66 5.46
N LYS A 364 7.11 -20.74 6.00
CA LYS A 364 8.16 -21.56 5.36
C LYS A 364 7.82 -22.03 3.95
N CYS A 365 6.54 -22.19 3.63
CA CYS A 365 6.11 -22.56 2.29
C CYS A 365 6.46 -21.52 1.21
N LEU A 366 6.81 -20.29 1.61
CA LEU A 366 7.21 -19.20 0.74
C LEU A 366 8.73 -19.22 0.45
N ASP A 367 9.52 -19.88 1.30
CA ASP A 367 10.98 -19.88 1.20
C ASP A 367 11.45 -20.38 -0.17
N GLY A 368 12.34 -19.61 -0.79
CA GLY A 368 12.88 -19.90 -2.11
C GLY A 368 11.93 -19.65 -3.29
N LYS A 369 10.71 -19.16 -3.03
CA LYS A 369 9.72 -18.82 -4.06
C LYS A 369 9.47 -17.30 -4.16
N GLU A 370 10.23 -16.50 -3.44
CA GLU A 370 9.97 -15.05 -3.31
C GLU A 370 9.97 -14.35 -4.67
N SER A 371 10.88 -14.71 -5.55
CA SER A 371 10.99 -14.12 -6.89
C SER A 371 9.78 -14.42 -7.78
N GLU A 372 9.12 -15.56 -7.59
CA GLU A 372 7.90 -15.95 -8.30
C GLU A 372 6.67 -15.30 -7.66
N ILE A 373 6.52 -15.46 -6.35
CA ILE A 373 5.37 -14.98 -5.57
C ILE A 373 5.23 -13.45 -5.70
N TYR A 374 6.31 -12.71 -5.47
CA TYR A 374 6.28 -11.25 -5.48
C TYR A 374 6.60 -10.63 -6.85
N SER A 375 6.56 -11.44 -7.91
CA SER A 375 6.64 -10.91 -9.27
C SER A 375 5.39 -10.09 -9.59
N LEU A 376 5.60 -8.93 -10.20
CA LEU A 376 4.53 -8.02 -10.59
C LEU A 376 4.12 -8.28 -12.04
N LEU A 377 2.97 -7.72 -12.44
CA LEU A 377 2.53 -7.80 -13.81
C LEU A 377 3.55 -7.11 -14.73
N ASP A 378 3.98 -7.80 -15.77
CA ASP A 378 4.94 -7.30 -16.75
C ASP A 378 4.32 -7.39 -18.15
N PHE A 379 3.82 -6.26 -18.62
CA PHE A 379 3.13 -6.13 -19.92
C PHE A 379 4.10 -6.12 -21.10
N SER A 380 5.42 -6.17 -20.87
CA SER A 380 6.43 -6.25 -21.92
C SER A 380 6.72 -7.68 -22.37
N LYS A 381 6.17 -8.67 -21.67
CA LYS A 381 6.28 -10.11 -21.96
C LYS A 381 4.99 -10.63 -22.65
#